data_0fde45c3b5dc8b361b061491ca0ed4a5
#
_entry.id   0fde45c3b5dc8b361b061491ca0ed4a5
#
_cell.length_a   1.000
_cell.length_b   1.000
_cell.length_c   1.000
_cell.angle_alpha   90.00
_cell.angle_beta   90.00
_cell.angle_gamma   90.00
#
_symmetry.space_group_name_H-M   'P 1'
#
loop_
_entity.id
_entity.type
_entity.pdbx_description
1 polymer ?
#
loop_
_entity_poly.entity_id
_entity_poly.type
_entity_poly.pdbx_seq_one_letter_code
_entity_poly.pdbx_strand_id
1 'polypeptide(L)'
;MKIHRLAGYIQNIYLVEYPTKLLLLDGCCRADVDTVYQFITEHLNRPMTDLKLIVVTHMHPDHAGGAYPLRKLSGAKIAASNAPGQWYQGLDGLLMHLTDMALAWWVAGRLGKKRQNLWYNRHLTPDYYLATDAQLPYFEEWQAIHSPGHTDRDICLYHSASESIYIADLLVKVKGELMPPFPIFYPRRYLNSLLMLKTLQPKKIMFAHSDEMNLAEINFATILDAVPETPMTHWRSVKAKARRALGFKRSSLRR
;
A
#
# COMPACT_ATOMS: atom_id res chain seq x y z
N MET A 1 -0.15 -2.37 -23.59
CA MET A 1 0.21 -2.28 -22.17
C MET A 1 0.45 -3.69 -21.64
N LYS A 2 1.48 -3.89 -20.84
CA LYS A 2 1.79 -5.14 -20.11
C LYS A 2 2.04 -4.82 -18.66
N ILE A 3 1.48 -5.62 -17.76
CA ILE A 3 1.69 -5.48 -16.31
C ILE A 3 2.63 -6.59 -15.86
N HIS A 4 3.74 -6.20 -15.26
CA HIS A 4 4.72 -7.12 -14.70
C HIS A 4 4.58 -7.14 -13.18
N ARG A 5 4.53 -8.34 -12.60
CA ARG A 5 4.58 -8.55 -11.14
C ARG A 5 5.95 -9.07 -10.77
N LEU A 6 6.66 -8.32 -9.94
CA LEU A 6 7.96 -8.70 -9.39
C LEU A 6 7.78 -9.10 -7.92
N ALA A 7 8.57 -10.09 -7.48
CA ALA A 7 8.63 -10.43 -6.07
C ALA A 7 9.50 -9.42 -5.34
N GLY A 8 8.91 -8.58 -4.53
CA GLY A 8 9.61 -7.63 -3.68
C GLY A 8 10.08 -8.22 -2.35
N TYR A 9 10.59 -7.37 -1.47
CA TYR A 9 11.13 -7.76 -0.17
C TYR A 9 10.03 -8.34 0.73
N ILE A 10 8.89 -7.65 0.85
CA ILE A 10 7.74 -8.13 1.63
C ILE A 10 6.41 -8.01 0.87
N GLN A 11 6.41 -7.43 -0.33
CA GLN A 11 5.21 -7.23 -1.15
C GLN A 11 5.46 -7.59 -2.62
N ASN A 12 4.39 -7.61 -3.41
CA ASN A 12 4.45 -7.62 -4.87
C ASN A 12 4.68 -6.20 -5.39
N ILE A 13 5.53 -6.06 -6.40
CA ILE A 13 5.79 -4.81 -7.10
C ILE A 13 5.17 -4.92 -8.48
N TYR A 14 4.34 -3.94 -8.85
CA TYR A 14 3.70 -3.91 -10.16
C TYR A 14 4.28 -2.80 -11.01
N LEU A 15 4.97 -3.20 -12.08
CA LEU A 15 5.49 -2.31 -13.12
C LEU A 15 4.64 -2.45 -14.37
N VAL A 16 4.08 -1.34 -14.83
CA VAL A 16 3.28 -1.29 -16.06
C VAL A 16 4.15 -0.80 -17.21
N GLU A 17 4.24 -1.61 -18.24
CA GLU A 17 5.02 -1.34 -19.44
C GLU A 17 4.13 -0.87 -20.59
N TYR A 18 4.45 0.31 -21.10
CA TYR A 18 3.97 0.85 -22.37
C TYR A 18 5.12 0.92 -23.38
N PRO A 19 4.88 1.09 -24.67
CA PRO A 19 5.93 1.11 -25.68
C PRO A 19 7.07 2.11 -25.39
N THR A 20 6.76 3.27 -24.83
CA THR A 20 7.73 4.38 -24.62
C THR A 20 7.85 4.85 -23.17
N LYS A 21 7.08 4.30 -22.25
CA LYS A 21 7.02 4.75 -20.85
C LYS A 21 6.70 3.60 -19.88
N LEU A 22 7.15 3.75 -18.64
CA LEU A 22 6.90 2.82 -17.55
C LEU A 22 6.22 3.54 -16.39
N LEU A 23 5.31 2.84 -15.71
CA LEU A 23 4.60 3.28 -14.52
C LEU A 23 4.85 2.28 -13.40
N LEU A 24 5.27 2.74 -12.23
CA LEU A 24 5.32 1.93 -11.02
C LEU A 24 4.05 2.22 -10.20
N LEU A 25 3.23 1.18 -9.97
CA LEU A 25 1.94 1.33 -9.28
C LEU A 25 2.09 1.64 -7.79
N ASP A 26 3.28 1.34 -7.20
CA ASP A 26 3.59 1.69 -5.82
C ASP A 26 5.10 1.87 -5.62
N GLY A 27 5.49 2.65 -4.60
CA GLY A 27 6.87 3.08 -4.39
C GLY A 27 7.82 2.01 -3.83
N CYS A 28 7.37 0.80 -3.59
CA CYS A 28 8.07 -0.37 -3.05
C CYS A 28 8.93 -0.13 -1.78
N CYS A 29 9.54 -1.18 -1.23
CA CYS A 29 10.54 -1.04 -0.18
C CYS A 29 11.81 -0.36 -0.72
N ARG A 30 12.54 0.32 0.17
CA ARG A 30 13.91 0.74 -0.17
C ARG A 30 14.81 -0.43 -0.59
N ALA A 31 14.60 -1.60 0.01
CA ALA A 31 15.34 -2.82 -0.30
C ALA A 31 15.09 -3.35 -1.73
N ASP A 32 14.04 -2.90 -2.39
CA ASP A 32 13.63 -3.36 -3.72
C ASP A 32 14.12 -2.47 -4.86
N VAL A 33 14.82 -1.38 -4.55
CA VAL A 33 15.29 -0.43 -5.57
C VAL A 33 16.13 -1.11 -6.64
N ASP A 34 17.07 -1.96 -6.22
CA ASP A 34 17.92 -2.71 -7.15
C ASP A 34 17.12 -3.74 -7.96
N THR A 35 16.10 -4.36 -7.35
CA THR A 35 15.19 -5.29 -8.06
C THR A 35 14.45 -4.58 -9.20
N VAL A 36 13.92 -3.39 -8.94
CA VAL A 36 13.23 -2.59 -9.97
C VAL A 36 14.23 -2.11 -11.03
N TYR A 37 15.41 -1.64 -10.60
CA TYR A 37 16.46 -1.19 -11.50
C TYR A 37 16.89 -2.32 -12.46
N GLN A 38 17.26 -3.49 -11.95
CA GLN A 38 17.68 -4.62 -12.77
C GLN A 38 16.57 -5.11 -13.69
N PHE A 39 15.34 -5.14 -13.20
CA PHE A 39 14.22 -5.54 -14.05
C PHE A 39 14.05 -4.61 -15.25
N ILE A 40 14.11 -3.29 -15.05
CA ILE A 40 13.99 -2.32 -16.14
C ILE A 40 15.19 -2.41 -17.08
N THR A 41 16.41 -2.41 -16.56
CA THR A 41 17.62 -2.28 -17.38
C THR A 41 18.09 -3.58 -18.01
N GLU A 42 17.95 -4.70 -17.32
CA GLU A 42 18.49 -5.99 -17.76
C GLU A 42 17.41 -6.91 -18.32
N HIS A 43 16.22 -6.95 -17.72
CA HIS A 43 15.14 -7.82 -18.20
C HIS A 43 14.33 -7.18 -19.34
N LEU A 44 13.93 -5.92 -19.18
CA LEU A 44 13.21 -5.19 -20.22
C LEU A 44 14.15 -4.57 -21.26
N ASN A 45 15.45 -4.51 -20.96
CA ASN A 45 16.48 -3.84 -21.78
C ASN A 45 16.10 -2.38 -22.12
N ARG A 46 15.63 -1.64 -21.10
CA ARG A 46 15.17 -0.26 -21.23
C ARG A 46 15.94 0.69 -20.31
N PRO A 47 16.13 1.96 -20.68
CA PRO A 47 16.77 2.94 -19.82
C PRO A 47 15.84 3.25 -18.61
N MET A 48 16.43 3.51 -17.45
CA MET A 48 15.67 3.93 -16.27
C MET A 48 14.83 5.19 -16.49
N THR A 49 15.25 6.05 -17.42
CA THR A 49 14.52 7.28 -17.79
C THR A 49 13.17 7.03 -18.42
N ASP A 50 12.85 5.78 -18.81
CA ASP A 50 11.52 5.39 -19.27
C ASP A 50 10.52 5.27 -18.12
N LEU A 51 10.96 5.07 -16.89
CA LEU A 51 10.10 5.20 -15.71
C LEU A 51 9.70 6.67 -15.55
N LYS A 52 8.44 6.97 -15.86
CA LYS A 52 7.93 8.35 -15.85
C LYS A 52 7.20 8.71 -14.57
N LEU A 53 6.53 7.74 -13.96
CA LEU A 53 5.71 7.96 -12.77
C LEU A 53 5.88 6.84 -11.77
N ILE A 54 6.01 7.21 -10.52
CA ILE A 54 5.95 6.34 -9.33
C ILE A 54 4.76 6.82 -8.51
N VAL A 55 3.79 5.96 -8.28
CA VAL A 55 2.72 6.27 -7.34
C VAL A 55 3.14 5.83 -5.95
N VAL A 56 2.79 6.60 -4.94
CA VAL A 56 2.89 6.21 -3.52
C VAL A 56 1.47 6.14 -2.98
N THR A 57 0.99 4.92 -2.80
CA THR A 57 -0.40 4.68 -2.38
C THR A 57 -0.63 5.13 -0.95
N HIS A 58 0.37 4.91 -0.08
CA HIS A 58 0.43 5.40 1.29
C HIS A 58 1.88 5.33 1.82
N MET A 59 2.10 5.76 3.07
CA MET A 59 3.46 6.04 3.56
C MET A 59 4.16 4.89 4.27
N HIS A 60 3.64 3.65 4.26
CA HIS A 60 4.34 2.54 4.88
C HIS A 60 5.64 2.17 4.13
N PRO A 61 6.61 1.51 4.80
CA PRO A 61 7.96 1.29 4.26
C PRO A 61 8.00 0.55 2.92
N ASP A 62 7.06 -0.34 2.70
CA ASP A 62 6.93 -1.17 1.50
C ASP A 62 6.17 -0.49 0.36
N HIS A 63 5.57 0.67 0.61
CA HIS A 63 4.83 1.46 -0.39
C HIS A 63 5.50 2.79 -0.74
N ALA A 64 6.34 3.32 0.17
CA ALA A 64 6.99 4.61 -0.03
C ALA A 64 8.53 4.54 -0.04
N GLY A 65 9.11 3.45 0.47
CA GLY A 65 10.53 3.36 0.79
C GLY A 65 11.47 3.53 -0.39
N GLY A 66 11.12 3.01 -1.56
CA GLY A 66 11.88 3.07 -2.79
C GLY A 66 11.61 4.29 -3.67
N ALA A 67 10.57 5.08 -3.39
CA ALA A 67 10.12 6.14 -4.28
C ALA A 67 11.20 7.20 -4.57
N TYR A 68 11.84 7.76 -3.54
CA TYR A 68 12.90 8.75 -3.74
C TYR A 68 14.18 8.18 -4.37
N PRO A 69 14.72 7.03 -3.96
CA PRO A 69 15.84 6.40 -4.65
C PRO A 69 15.55 6.12 -6.13
N LEU A 70 14.39 5.56 -6.46
CA LEU A 70 14.01 5.30 -7.85
C LEU A 70 13.85 6.61 -8.65
N ARG A 71 13.24 7.65 -8.06
CA ARG A 71 13.19 8.99 -8.67
C ARG A 71 14.59 9.51 -8.98
N LYS A 72 15.55 9.34 -8.07
CA LYS A 72 16.93 9.78 -8.29
C LYS A 72 17.59 9.05 -9.46
N LEU A 73 17.29 7.77 -9.66
CA LEU A 73 17.85 6.94 -10.75
C LEU A 73 17.19 7.20 -12.10
N SER A 74 15.90 7.53 -12.11
CA SER A 74 15.10 7.59 -13.33
C SER A 74 14.74 9.02 -13.78
N GLY A 75 14.69 9.97 -12.85
CA GLY A 75 14.05 11.26 -13.06
C GLY A 75 12.52 11.21 -13.02
N ALA A 76 11.92 10.06 -12.67
CA ALA A 76 10.47 9.87 -12.57
C ALA A 76 9.82 10.89 -11.63
N LYS A 77 8.58 11.25 -11.94
CA LYS A 77 7.74 12.04 -11.05
C LYS A 77 7.09 11.14 -10.00
N ILE A 78 6.80 11.68 -8.82
CA ILE A 78 6.06 10.99 -7.76
C ILE A 78 4.66 11.57 -7.68
N ALA A 79 3.66 10.69 -7.64
CA ALA A 79 2.27 11.04 -7.40
C ALA A 79 1.78 10.36 -6.11
N ALA A 80 0.96 11.04 -5.34
CA ALA A 80 0.36 10.52 -4.11
C ALA A 80 -0.99 11.20 -3.83
N SER A 81 -1.75 10.68 -2.88
CA SER A 81 -3.01 11.28 -2.43
C SER A 81 -2.86 12.75 -2.07
N ASN A 82 -3.90 13.54 -2.34
CA ASN A 82 -4.01 14.95 -1.93
C ASN A 82 -4.42 15.12 -0.44
N ALA A 83 -4.36 14.08 0.37
CA ALA A 83 -4.63 14.19 1.80
C ALA A 83 -3.70 15.22 2.44
N PRO A 84 -4.21 16.13 3.29
CA PRO A 84 -3.43 17.22 3.84
C PRO A 84 -2.36 16.75 4.83
N GLY A 85 -1.27 17.50 4.93
CA GLY A 85 -0.18 17.26 5.88
C GLY A 85 0.67 16.02 5.56
N GLN A 86 1.49 15.63 6.53
CA GLN A 86 2.35 14.45 6.45
C GLN A 86 1.83 13.35 7.36
N TRP A 87 1.86 12.08 6.89
CA TRP A 87 1.44 10.93 7.69
C TRP A 87 2.26 10.80 8.98
N TYR A 88 3.57 10.87 8.86
CA TYR A 88 4.47 10.80 10.00
C TYR A 88 4.87 12.18 10.53
N GLN A 89 3.88 12.97 10.94
CA GLN A 89 4.12 14.32 11.45
C GLN A 89 4.49 14.32 12.95
N GLY A 90 5.40 15.23 13.34
CA GLY A 90 5.78 15.42 14.74
C GLY A 90 6.58 14.24 15.34
N LEU A 91 6.65 14.20 16.68
CA LEU A 91 7.32 13.14 17.41
C LEU A 91 6.55 11.82 17.37
N ASP A 92 5.23 11.87 17.49
CA ASP A 92 4.39 10.68 17.39
C ASP A 92 4.52 10.03 16.01
N GLY A 93 4.58 10.84 14.95
CA GLY A 93 4.83 10.36 13.60
C GLY A 93 6.21 9.74 13.44
N LEU A 94 7.25 10.27 14.08
CA LEU A 94 8.58 9.64 14.08
C LEU A 94 8.54 8.26 14.75
N LEU A 95 7.89 8.15 15.91
CA LEU A 95 7.75 6.86 16.61
C LEU A 95 6.94 5.86 15.79
N MET A 96 5.88 6.31 15.13
CA MET A 96 5.08 5.48 14.23
C MET A 96 5.91 4.99 13.04
N HIS A 97 6.67 5.86 12.38
CA HIS A 97 7.58 5.50 11.29
C HIS A 97 8.61 4.42 11.70
N LEU A 98 9.21 4.56 12.89
CA LEU A 98 10.14 3.56 13.42
C LEU A 98 9.44 2.23 13.71
N THR A 99 8.21 2.28 14.22
CA THR A 99 7.38 1.10 14.49
C THR A 99 7.03 0.36 13.20
N ASP A 100 6.64 1.09 12.15
CA ASP A 100 6.27 0.49 10.86
C ASP A 100 7.49 -0.14 10.17
N MET A 101 8.68 0.47 10.27
CA MET A 101 9.93 -0.17 9.81
C MET A 101 10.26 -1.45 10.61
N ALA A 102 10.07 -1.42 11.94
CA ALA A 102 10.29 -2.60 12.77
C ALA A 102 9.30 -3.72 12.41
N LEU A 103 8.06 -3.37 12.11
CA LEU A 103 7.04 -4.32 11.65
C LEU A 103 7.41 -4.91 10.29
N ALA A 104 7.87 -4.10 9.34
CA ALA A 104 8.32 -4.57 8.04
C ALA A 104 9.50 -5.56 8.16
N TRP A 105 10.47 -5.31 9.05
CA TRP A 105 11.53 -6.28 9.35
C TRP A 105 11.00 -7.57 10.00
N TRP A 106 10.01 -7.46 10.89
CA TRP A 106 9.37 -8.63 11.49
C TRP A 106 8.64 -9.48 10.43
N VAL A 107 7.90 -8.85 9.53
CA VAL A 107 7.24 -9.53 8.39
C VAL A 107 8.29 -10.20 7.51
N ALA A 108 9.37 -9.51 7.13
CA ALA A 108 10.46 -10.06 6.34
C ALA A 108 11.08 -11.32 7.00
N GLY A 109 11.30 -11.26 8.32
CA GLY A 109 11.79 -12.42 9.09
C GLY A 109 10.82 -13.61 9.04
N ARG A 110 9.51 -13.38 9.11
CA ARG A 110 8.51 -14.45 8.95
C ARG A 110 8.46 -15.05 7.54
N LEU A 111 8.84 -14.27 6.54
CA LEU A 111 9.00 -14.72 5.15
C LEU A 111 10.40 -15.37 4.88
N GLY A 112 11.21 -15.56 5.92
CA GLY A 112 12.57 -16.13 5.79
C GLY A 112 13.57 -15.19 5.12
N LYS A 113 13.26 -13.90 4.99
CA LYS A 113 14.12 -12.90 4.35
C LYS A 113 15.16 -12.36 5.32
N LYS A 114 16.38 -12.14 4.85
CA LYS A 114 17.43 -11.46 5.63
C LYS A 114 17.06 -10.00 5.86
N ARG A 115 17.47 -9.44 7.02
CA ARG A 115 17.27 -8.03 7.33
C ARG A 115 18.00 -7.15 6.31
N GLN A 116 17.28 -6.21 5.72
CA GLN A 116 17.78 -5.22 4.77
C GLN A 116 17.57 -3.79 5.27
N ASN A 117 18.21 -2.83 4.63
CA ASN A 117 18.01 -1.43 4.94
C ASN A 117 16.65 -0.95 4.41
N LEU A 118 15.75 -0.60 5.34
CA LEU A 118 14.43 -0.06 5.01
C LEU A 118 14.32 1.45 5.30
N TRP A 119 15.41 2.09 5.72
CA TRP A 119 15.37 3.52 6.07
C TRP A 119 14.99 4.38 4.87
N TYR A 120 13.96 5.19 5.02
CA TYR A 120 13.48 6.13 4.01
C TYR A 120 13.01 7.44 4.66
N ASN A 121 12.78 8.48 3.86
CA ASN A 121 12.28 9.75 4.35
C ASN A 121 10.81 9.60 4.77
N ARG A 122 10.51 9.88 6.03
CA ARG A 122 9.16 9.86 6.59
C ARG A 122 8.23 10.95 6.05
N HIS A 123 8.78 11.95 5.35
CA HIS A 123 8.04 13.01 4.69
C HIS A 123 8.10 12.82 3.19
N LEU A 124 6.94 12.91 2.54
CA LEU A 124 6.82 12.85 1.10
C LEU A 124 6.40 14.21 0.54
N THR A 125 7.14 14.66 -0.46
CA THR A 125 6.74 15.81 -1.28
C THR A 125 6.56 15.29 -2.71
N PRO A 126 5.32 14.90 -3.08
CA PRO A 126 5.04 14.42 -4.44
C PRO A 126 5.07 15.59 -5.42
N ASP A 127 5.30 15.28 -6.70
CA ASP A 127 5.17 16.23 -7.80
C ASP A 127 3.70 16.44 -8.16
N TYR A 128 2.86 15.42 -7.93
CA TYR A 128 1.42 15.44 -8.24
C TYR A 128 0.60 14.96 -7.05
N TYR A 129 -0.40 15.75 -6.69
CA TYR A 129 -1.39 15.41 -5.68
C TYR A 129 -2.68 14.90 -6.37
N LEU A 130 -3.01 13.65 -6.14
CA LEU A 130 -4.14 12.98 -6.77
C LEU A 130 -5.39 13.14 -5.93
N ALA A 131 -6.43 13.74 -6.50
CA ALA A 131 -7.79 13.68 -5.96
C ALA A 131 -8.41 12.30 -6.30
N THR A 132 -9.56 11.97 -5.67
CA THR A 132 -10.29 10.79 -6.09
C THR A 132 -10.75 10.95 -7.55
N ASP A 133 -10.76 9.86 -8.30
CA ASP A 133 -11.09 9.78 -9.73
C ASP A 133 -10.15 10.58 -10.66
N ALA A 134 -9.04 11.12 -10.10
CA ALA A 134 -8.03 11.80 -10.92
C ALA A 134 -7.29 10.79 -11.82
N GLN A 135 -7.16 11.14 -13.09
CA GLN A 135 -6.29 10.40 -14.00
C GLN A 135 -4.82 10.56 -13.60
N LEU A 136 -4.03 9.51 -13.78
CA LEU A 136 -2.60 9.58 -13.48
C LEU A 136 -1.86 10.43 -14.54
N PRO A 137 -0.98 11.34 -14.11
CA PRO A 137 -0.11 12.07 -15.03
C PRO A 137 0.64 11.12 -15.97
N TYR A 138 0.64 11.40 -17.26
CA TYR A 138 1.23 10.57 -18.33
C TYR A 138 0.51 9.24 -18.63
N PHE A 139 -0.45 8.80 -17.80
CA PHE A 139 -1.11 7.49 -17.88
C PHE A 139 -2.62 7.64 -17.67
N GLU A 140 -3.28 8.37 -18.55
CA GLU A 140 -4.68 8.82 -18.43
C GLU A 140 -5.69 7.66 -18.39
N GLU A 141 -5.28 6.44 -18.80
CA GLU A 141 -6.11 5.23 -18.68
C GLU A 141 -6.18 4.70 -17.23
N TRP A 142 -5.30 5.19 -16.36
CA TRP A 142 -5.28 4.86 -14.93
C TRP A 142 -5.90 5.98 -14.11
N GLN A 143 -6.73 5.61 -13.16
CA GLN A 143 -7.37 6.52 -12.22
C GLN A 143 -6.97 6.19 -10.78
N ALA A 144 -6.75 7.24 -9.99
CA ALA A 144 -6.56 7.12 -8.55
C ALA A 144 -7.93 7.15 -7.85
N ILE A 145 -8.24 6.15 -7.06
CA ILE A 145 -9.46 6.07 -6.25
C ILE A 145 -9.06 6.12 -4.78
N HIS A 146 -9.53 7.11 -4.05
CA HIS A 146 -9.26 7.20 -2.63
C HIS A 146 -9.92 6.05 -1.88
N SER A 147 -9.13 5.35 -1.09
CA SER A 147 -9.56 4.18 -0.30
C SER A 147 -9.08 4.26 1.16
N PRO A 148 -9.31 5.41 1.85
CA PRO A 148 -8.77 5.63 3.19
C PRO A 148 -9.37 4.66 4.20
N GLY A 149 -8.56 4.33 5.22
CA GLY A 149 -9.01 3.48 6.32
C GLY A 149 -7.86 2.76 7.00
N HIS A 150 -6.95 2.18 6.24
CA HIS A 150 -5.68 1.68 6.72
C HIS A 150 -4.81 2.86 7.18
N THR A 151 -4.67 3.87 6.32
CA THR A 151 -4.22 5.22 6.67
C THR A 151 -5.30 6.27 6.32
N ASP A 152 -5.01 7.57 6.39
CA ASP A 152 -5.90 8.66 5.96
C ASP A 152 -5.79 8.97 4.46
N ARG A 153 -4.80 8.40 3.78
CA ARG A 153 -4.35 8.78 2.42
C ARG A 153 -4.22 7.63 1.44
N ASP A 154 -4.76 6.46 1.78
CA ASP A 154 -4.69 5.29 0.91
C ASP A 154 -5.37 5.54 -0.42
N ILE A 155 -4.75 5.09 -1.51
CA ILE A 155 -5.31 5.11 -2.86
C ILE A 155 -5.19 3.74 -3.52
N CYS A 156 -6.23 3.37 -4.26
CA CYS A 156 -6.20 2.29 -5.23
C CYS A 156 -5.97 2.85 -6.63
N LEU A 157 -5.47 2.05 -7.56
CA LEU A 157 -5.23 2.46 -8.93
C LEU A 157 -6.04 1.58 -9.89
N TYR A 158 -6.98 2.18 -10.59
CA TYR A 158 -7.89 1.49 -11.48
C TYR A 158 -7.55 1.77 -12.94
N HIS A 159 -7.46 0.71 -13.74
CA HIS A 159 -7.31 0.80 -15.20
C HIS A 159 -8.62 0.43 -15.87
N SER A 160 -9.32 1.42 -16.41
CA SER A 160 -10.68 1.28 -16.93
C SER A 160 -10.77 0.32 -18.13
N ALA A 161 -9.84 0.40 -19.07
CA ALA A 161 -9.89 -0.41 -20.29
C ALA A 161 -9.72 -1.93 -20.04
N SER A 162 -8.97 -2.34 -19.01
CA SER A 162 -8.83 -3.75 -18.62
C SER A 162 -9.67 -4.13 -17.41
N GLU A 163 -10.39 -3.18 -16.82
CA GLU A 163 -11.18 -3.34 -15.58
C GLU A 163 -10.34 -3.98 -14.45
N SER A 164 -9.04 -3.59 -14.39
CA SER A 164 -8.10 -4.09 -13.39
C SER A 164 -7.83 -3.03 -12.33
N ILE A 165 -7.71 -3.43 -11.08
CA ILE A 165 -7.42 -2.53 -9.97
C ILE A 165 -6.25 -3.03 -9.12
N TYR A 166 -5.31 -2.14 -8.78
CA TYR A 166 -4.32 -2.35 -7.74
C TYR A 166 -4.84 -1.74 -6.44
N ILE A 167 -4.96 -2.56 -5.40
CA ILE A 167 -5.63 -2.16 -4.15
C ILE A 167 -4.67 -1.93 -2.98
N ALA A 168 -3.35 -2.01 -3.21
CA ALA A 168 -2.34 -1.85 -2.15
C ALA A 168 -2.71 -2.65 -0.88
N ASP A 169 -2.85 -1.97 0.25
CA ASP A 169 -3.19 -2.56 1.55
C ASP A 169 -4.68 -2.46 1.90
N LEU A 170 -5.56 -2.31 0.91
CA LEU A 170 -7.00 -2.38 1.21
C LEU A 170 -7.40 -3.78 1.70
N LEU A 171 -6.76 -4.85 1.21
CA LEU A 171 -6.91 -6.22 1.70
C LEU A 171 -5.56 -6.93 1.71
N VAL A 172 -5.36 -7.79 2.70
CA VAL A 172 -4.17 -8.64 2.81
C VAL A 172 -4.56 -10.11 2.96
N LYS A 173 -3.66 -11.02 2.56
CA LYS A 173 -3.89 -12.46 2.73
C LYS A 173 -3.05 -12.98 3.90
N VAL A 174 -3.71 -13.53 4.91
CA VAL A 174 -3.04 -14.11 6.08
C VAL A 174 -3.54 -15.55 6.27
N LYS A 175 -2.60 -16.50 6.32
CA LYS A 175 -2.90 -17.95 6.47
C LYS A 175 -3.90 -18.48 5.43
N GLY A 176 -3.86 -17.95 4.21
CA GLY A 176 -4.72 -18.38 3.11
C GLY A 176 -6.03 -17.60 2.97
N GLU A 177 -6.42 -16.79 3.93
CA GLU A 177 -7.67 -16.03 3.93
C GLU A 177 -7.44 -14.53 3.71
N LEU A 178 -8.32 -13.90 2.93
CA LEU A 178 -8.35 -12.45 2.77
C LEU A 178 -8.98 -11.81 4.00
N MET A 179 -8.33 -10.77 4.50
CA MET A 179 -8.78 -10.04 5.67
C MET A 179 -8.40 -8.56 5.63
N PRO A 180 -9.02 -7.75 6.50
CA PRO A 180 -8.58 -6.37 6.72
C PRO A 180 -7.10 -6.31 7.14
N PRO A 181 -6.33 -5.31 6.66
CA PRO A 181 -4.94 -5.12 7.04
C PRO A 181 -4.79 -4.72 8.51
N PHE A 182 -3.57 -4.80 9.00
CA PHE A 182 -3.21 -4.19 10.28
C PHE A 182 -2.03 -3.22 10.06
N PRO A 183 -2.13 -1.98 10.54
CA PRO A 183 -3.21 -1.38 11.34
C PRO A 183 -4.44 -0.94 10.53
N ILE A 184 -5.55 -0.61 11.20
CA ILE A 184 -6.66 0.16 10.66
C ILE A 184 -6.89 1.38 11.55
N PHE A 185 -6.62 2.58 11.01
CA PHE A 185 -6.76 3.82 11.77
C PHE A 185 -8.19 4.37 11.72
N TYR A 186 -8.91 4.16 10.60
CA TYR A 186 -10.23 4.77 10.33
C TYR A 186 -11.26 3.73 9.90
N PRO A 187 -11.83 2.91 10.84
CA PRO A 187 -12.70 1.78 10.50
C PRO A 187 -13.90 2.13 9.61
N ARG A 188 -14.57 3.25 9.88
CA ARG A 188 -15.72 3.69 9.07
C ARG A 188 -15.34 4.05 7.63
N ARG A 189 -14.18 4.72 7.45
CA ARG A 189 -13.66 5.03 6.11
C ARG A 189 -13.23 3.75 5.40
N TYR A 190 -12.60 2.83 6.13
CA TYR A 190 -12.20 1.53 5.62
C TYR A 190 -13.39 0.71 5.10
N LEU A 191 -14.49 0.67 5.87
CA LEU A 191 -15.74 0.04 5.42
C LEU A 191 -16.24 0.63 4.10
N ASN A 192 -16.26 1.96 3.99
CA ASN A 192 -16.66 2.63 2.75
C ASN A 192 -15.73 2.28 1.57
N SER A 193 -14.43 2.16 1.82
CA SER A 193 -13.44 1.77 0.80
C SER A 193 -13.65 0.31 0.33
N LEU A 194 -14.04 -0.59 1.22
CA LEU A 194 -14.42 -1.96 0.82
C LEU A 194 -15.72 -1.98 0.00
N LEU A 195 -16.70 -1.19 0.39
CA LEU A 195 -17.96 -1.07 -0.35
C LEU A 195 -17.73 -0.44 -1.73
N MET A 196 -16.83 0.54 -1.84
CA MET A 196 -16.40 1.10 -3.13
C MET A 196 -15.81 0.01 -4.02
N LEU A 197 -14.86 -0.82 -3.53
CA LEU A 197 -14.29 -1.92 -4.30
C LEU A 197 -15.37 -2.91 -4.77
N LYS A 198 -16.31 -3.26 -3.87
CA LYS A 198 -17.44 -4.15 -4.19
C LYS A 198 -18.34 -3.55 -5.27
N THR A 199 -18.60 -2.24 -5.24
CA THR A 199 -19.45 -1.53 -6.21
C THR A 199 -18.77 -1.34 -7.56
N LEU A 200 -17.46 -1.12 -7.56
CA LEU A 200 -16.67 -0.92 -8.78
C LEU A 200 -16.63 -2.16 -9.70
N GLN A 201 -16.81 -3.35 -9.13
CA GLN A 201 -16.86 -4.63 -9.85
C GLN A 201 -15.68 -4.86 -10.81
N PRO A 202 -14.40 -4.67 -10.38
CA PRO A 202 -13.27 -4.90 -11.26
C PRO A 202 -13.18 -6.38 -11.65
N LYS A 203 -12.73 -6.66 -12.88
CA LYS A 203 -12.48 -8.05 -13.33
C LYS A 203 -11.29 -8.67 -12.64
N LYS A 204 -10.21 -7.89 -12.49
CA LYS A 204 -8.94 -8.34 -11.92
C LYS A 204 -8.50 -7.43 -10.79
N ILE A 205 -8.11 -8.04 -9.68
CA ILE A 205 -7.60 -7.34 -8.50
C ILE A 205 -6.14 -7.74 -8.26
N MET A 206 -5.28 -6.74 -8.17
CA MET A 206 -3.86 -6.86 -7.88
C MET A 206 -3.60 -6.42 -6.43
N PHE A 207 -2.89 -7.26 -5.67
CA PHE A 207 -2.65 -7.07 -4.24
C PHE A 207 -1.15 -6.83 -3.97
N ALA A 208 -0.84 -5.99 -3.01
CA ALA A 208 0.52 -5.87 -2.51
C ALA A 208 1.00 -7.17 -1.82
N HIS A 209 0.13 -7.85 -1.07
CA HIS A 209 0.50 -8.96 -0.20
C HIS A 209 -0.22 -10.28 -0.52
N SER A 210 -0.67 -10.46 -1.77
CA SER A 210 -1.32 -11.69 -2.24
C SER A 210 -1.13 -11.89 -3.73
N ASP A 211 -1.54 -13.06 -4.22
CA ASP A 211 -1.71 -13.28 -5.66
C ASP A 211 -2.90 -12.49 -6.19
N GLU A 212 -2.86 -12.22 -7.49
CA GLU A 212 -3.97 -11.60 -8.20
C GLU A 212 -5.21 -12.50 -8.18
N MET A 213 -6.39 -11.90 -8.08
CA MET A 213 -7.67 -12.61 -8.00
C MET A 213 -8.73 -11.91 -8.84
N ASN A 214 -9.76 -12.66 -9.25
CA ASN A 214 -10.99 -12.08 -9.76
C ASN A 214 -11.90 -11.69 -8.60
N LEU A 215 -12.76 -10.69 -8.81
CA LEU A 215 -13.69 -10.25 -7.76
C LEU A 215 -14.59 -11.38 -7.25
N ALA A 216 -15.00 -12.29 -8.13
CA ALA A 216 -15.87 -13.41 -7.79
C ALA A 216 -15.25 -14.41 -6.78
N GLU A 217 -13.93 -14.40 -6.64
CA GLU A 217 -13.20 -15.23 -5.68
C GLU A 217 -13.20 -14.64 -4.26
N ILE A 218 -13.67 -13.39 -4.11
CA ILE A 218 -13.62 -12.65 -2.85
C ILE A 218 -14.93 -12.81 -2.08
N ASN A 219 -14.87 -13.40 -0.90
CA ASN A 219 -16.00 -13.45 0.03
C ASN A 219 -16.12 -12.14 0.81
N PHE A 220 -16.81 -11.16 0.24
CA PHE A 220 -17.02 -9.86 0.88
C PHE A 220 -17.81 -9.95 2.19
N ALA A 221 -18.69 -10.92 2.39
CA ALA A 221 -19.44 -11.05 3.64
C ALA A 221 -18.48 -11.28 4.82
N THR A 222 -17.58 -12.27 4.69
CA THR A 222 -16.58 -12.57 5.73
C THR A 222 -15.63 -11.37 5.99
N ILE A 223 -15.24 -10.65 4.92
CA ILE A 223 -14.35 -9.49 5.06
C ILE A 223 -15.07 -8.34 5.79
N LEU A 224 -16.32 -8.06 5.43
CA LEU A 224 -17.11 -6.99 6.04
C LEU A 224 -17.38 -7.27 7.52
N ASP A 225 -17.65 -8.53 7.88
CA ASP A 225 -17.83 -8.95 9.27
C ASP A 225 -16.53 -8.83 10.10
N ALA A 226 -15.38 -8.92 9.44
CA ALA A 226 -14.07 -8.76 10.08
C ALA A 226 -13.63 -7.29 10.25
N VAL A 227 -14.37 -6.32 9.70
CA VAL A 227 -14.04 -4.90 9.85
C VAL A 227 -14.14 -4.48 11.32
N PRO A 228 -13.08 -3.89 11.90
CA PRO A 228 -13.14 -3.52 13.31
C PRO A 228 -14.08 -2.33 13.54
N GLU A 229 -14.87 -2.35 14.60
CA GLU A 229 -15.72 -1.23 15.00
C GLU A 229 -14.91 -0.03 15.52
N THR A 230 -13.73 -0.28 16.06
CA THR A 230 -12.84 0.76 16.63
C THR A 230 -11.45 0.65 16.02
N PRO A 231 -10.68 1.77 15.93
CA PRO A 231 -9.34 1.74 15.38
C PRO A 231 -8.46 0.63 15.97
N MET A 232 -7.85 -0.18 15.11
CA MET A 232 -6.84 -1.18 15.45
C MET A 232 -5.47 -0.62 15.10
N THR A 233 -4.76 -0.07 16.09
CA THR A 233 -3.42 0.50 15.90
C THR A 233 -2.42 -0.17 16.86
N HIS A 234 -1.13 -0.06 16.53
CA HIS A 234 -0.06 -0.59 17.39
C HIS A 234 -0.22 -0.16 18.83
N TRP A 235 -0.43 1.13 19.06
CA TRP A 235 -0.57 1.70 20.40
C TRP A 235 -1.78 1.15 21.16
N ARG A 236 -2.93 1.02 20.49
CA ARG A 236 -4.12 0.42 21.10
C ARG A 236 -3.91 -1.06 21.41
N SER A 237 -3.22 -1.79 20.53
CA SER A 237 -2.89 -3.20 20.73
C SER A 237 -1.93 -3.39 21.91
N VAL A 238 -0.91 -2.54 22.05
CA VAL A 238 0.00 -2.54 23.20
C VAL A 238 -0.75 -2.23 24.49
N LYS A 239 -1.58 -1.17 24.51
CA LYS A 239 -2.43 -0.85 25.66
C LYS A 239 -3.37 -1.99 26.04
N ALA A 240 -3.98 -2.65 25.07
CA ALA A 240 -4.88 -3.78 25.34
C ALA A 240 -4.13 -4.98 25.94
N LYS A 241 -2.94 -5.31 25.42
CA LYS A 241 -2.08 -6.36 25.99
C LYS A 241 -1.61 -6.01 27.39
N ALA A 242 -1.16 -4.78 27.63
CA ALA A 242 -0.73 -4.31 28.95
C ALA A 242 -1.88 -4.38 29.98
N ARG A 243 -3.09 -3.93 29.61
CA ARG A 243 -4.27 -4.04 30.50
C ARG A 243 -4.63 -5.48 30.83
N ARG A 244 -4.52 -6.41 29.86
CA ARG A 244 -4.74 -7.85 30.11
C ARG A 244 -3.69 -8.41 31.05
N ALA A 245 -2.42 -8.08 30.85
CA ALA A 245 -1.31 -8.53 31.70
C ALA A 245 -1.42 -7.97 33.14
N LEU A 246 -1.93 -6.76 33.32
CA LEU A 246 -2.16 -6.11 34.59
C LEU A 246 -3.50 -6.49 35.28
N GLY A 247 -4.24 -7.46 34.71
CA GLY A 247 -5.46 -7.98 35.33
C GLY A 247 -6.67 -7.06 35.32
N PHE A 248 -6.65 -5.96 34.56
CA PHE A 248 -7.81 -5.08 34.38
C PHE A 248 -8.87 -5.78 33.52
N LYS A 249 -9.76 -6.55 34.15
CA LYS A 249 -11.00 -7.01 33.50
C LYS A 249 -11.86 -5.79 33.14
N ARG A 250 -12.37 -5.73 31.93
CA ARG A 250 -13.46 -4.81 31.59
C ARG A 250 -14.63 -5.15 32.52
N SER A 251 -15.01 -4.25 33.42
CA SER A 251 -16.32 -4.30 34.06
C SER A 251 -17.34 -4.12 32.94
N SER A 252 -18.15 -5.14 32.70
CA SER A 252 -19.33 -5.07 31.86
C SER A 252 -20.35 -4.14 32.51
N LEU A 253 -20.30 -2.87 32.22
CA LEU A 253 -21.44 -1.99 32.42
C LEU A 253 -22.35 -2.15 31.20
N ARG A 254 -23.21 -3.16 31.25
CA ARG A 254 -24.50 -3.14 30.59
C ARG A 254 -25.38 -2.17 31.40
N ARG A 255 -25.80 -1.12 30.78
CA ARG A 255 -27.12 -0.49 30.95
C ARG A 255 -27.52 0.15 29.62
#